data_8569ed2a02537cf1291ef3544ef8c17b
#
_entry.id   8569ed2a02537cf1291ef3544ef8c17b
#
_cell.length_a   1.000
_cell.length_b   1.000
_cell.length_c   1.000
_cell.angle_alpha   90.00
_cell.angle_beta   90.00
_cell.angle_gamma   90.00
#
_symmetry.space_group_name_H-M   'P 1'
#
loop_
_entity.id
_entity.type
_entity.pdbx_description
1 polymer ?
#
loop_
_entity_poly.entity_id
_entity_poly.type
_entity_poly.pdbx_seq_one_letter_code
_entity_poly.pdbx_strand_id
1 'polypeptide(L)'
;MDTTQQDSDGATRVAYILGVPLADSVVRQWPQMEEVVRTSKLIADVEGNFPELTLEVGRRLQLDDAVVVEWTCNYGDGRLYRNVTIGELEDGKAIRVTDYWGEPTDTPEWRQPMTAALDMPGDGTWPDNEHLGHY
;
A
#
# COMPACT_ATOMS: atom_id res chain seq x y z
N MET A 1 -7.85 6.45 -18.90
CA MET A 1 -7.82 6.07 -18.30
C MET A 1 -7.64 5.86 -17.66
N ASP A 2 -7.88 5.84 -17.47
CA ASP A 2 -7.79 5.55 -16.69
C ASP A 2 -7.59 5.01 -16.13
N THR A 3 -7.64 4.92 -15.90
CA THR A 3 -7.52 4.38 -15.24
C THR A 3 -7.51 3.74 -14.88
N THR A 4 -7.47 3.83 -15.07
CA THR A 4 -7.58 3.20 -14.60
C THR A 4 -7.34 2.16 -14.23
N GLN A 5 -7.23 1.94 -13.79
CA GLN A 5 -6.77 0.99 -13.15
C GLN A 5 -7.72 -0.02 -12.82
N GLN A 6 -8.79 0.11 -12.86
CA GLN A 6 -9.66 -0.83 -12.76
C GLN A 6 -10.01 -1.28 -13.97
N ASP A 7 -9.23 -1.78 -14.66
CA ASP A 7 -9.45 -2.06 -15.95
C ASP A 7 -10.47 -3.11 -16.16
N SER A 8 -10.75 -3.37 -17.37
CA SER A 8 -11.82 -4.24 -17.72
C SER A 8 -11.57 -5.69 -17.40
N ASP A 9 -10.35 -6.07 -17.10
CA ASP A 9 -10.12 -7.45 -16.75
C ASP A 9 -10.23 -7.66 -15.27
N GLY A 10 -10.75 -6.71 -14.54
CA GLY A 10 -10.99 -6.87 -13.14
C GLY A 10 -9.80 -6.64 -12.25
N ALA A 11 -8.74 -6.04 -12.78
CA ALA A 11 -7.60 -5.74 -11.93
C ALA A 11 -8.00 -4.77 -10.85
N THR A 12 -7.56 -5.01 -9.64
CA THR A 12 -7.85 -4.18 -8.51
C THR A 12 -6.69 -3.25 -8.22
N ARG A 13 -6.95 -2.22 -7.43
CA ARG A 13 -5.91 -1.32 -6.98
C ARG A 13 -4.84 -2.07 -6.21
N VAL A 14 -5.25 -3.01 -5.35
CA VAL A 14 -4.28 -3.75 -4.54
C VAL A 14 -3.44 -4.69 -5.41
N ALA A 15 -3.98 -5.25 -6.47
CA ALA A 15 -3.18 -6.07 -7.38
C ALA A 15 -2.12 -5.21 -8.06
N TYR A 16 -2.49 -3.98 -8.43
CA TYR A 16 -1.54 -3.04 -8.99
C TYR A 16 -0.44 -2.70 -7.98
N ILE A 17 -0.82 -2.43 -6.73
CA ILE A 17 0.15 -2.11 -5.68
C ILE A 17 1.11 -3.29 -5.50
N LEU A 18 0.59 -4.50 -5.38
CA LEU A 18 1.42 -5.67 -5.18
C LEU A 18 2.25 -6.03 -6.40
N GLY A 19 1.74 -5.75 -7.60
CA GLY A 19 2.40 -6.14 -8.83
C GLY A 19 2.16 -7.59 -9.19
N VAL A 20 1.17 -8.23 -8.58
CA VAL A 20 0.80 -9.62 -8.87
C VAL A 20 -0.71 -9.73 -8.86
N PRO A 21 -1.27 -10.71 -9.58
CA PRO A 21 -2.73 -10.89 -9.56
C PRO A 21 -3.19 -11.50 -8.24
N LEU A 22 -4.47 -11.36 -7.96
CA LEU A 22 -5.09 -11.96 -6.79
C LEU A 22 -5.67 -13.32 -7.16
N ALA A 23 -5.58 -14.28 -6.26
CA ALA A 23 -6.33 -15.53 -6.41
C ALA A 23 -7.82 -15.22 -6.18
N ASP A 24 -8.69 -16.02 -6.82
CA ASP A 24 -10.13 -15.78 -6.66
C ASP A 24 -10.56 -15.84 -5.20
N SER A 25 -9.96 -16.72 -4.43
CA SER A 25 -10.32 -16.93 -3.03
C SER A 25 -9.47 -16.10 -2.08
N VAL A 26 -8.81 -15.07 -2.57
CA VAL A 26 -7.92 -14.25 -1.76
C VAL A 26 -8.67 -13.63 -0.58
N VAL A 27 -7.95 -13.43 0.51
CA VAL A 27 -8.45 -12.76 1.69
C VAL A 27 -7.66 -11.47 1.86
N ARG A 28 -8.34 -10.35 2.03
CA ARG A 28 -7.68 -9.09 2.31
C ARG A 28 -8.10 -8.62 3.70
N GLN A 29 -7.13 -8.26 4.53
CA GLN A 29 -7.41 -7.91 5.90
C GLN A 29 -6.79 -6.58 6.28
N TRP A 30 -7.48 -5.86 7.15
CA TRP A 30 -7.04 -4.59 7.69
C TRP A 30 -6.99 -4.72 9.21
N PRO A 31 -5.86 -5.17 9.76
CA PRO A 31 -5.78 -5.42 11.20
C PRO A 31 -6.08 -4.21 12.08
N GLN A 32 -5.77 -2.99 11.59
CA GLN A 32 -6.05 -1.79 12.36
C GLN A 32 -7.55 -1.62 12.64
N MET A 33 -8.39 -2.13 11.76
CA MET A 33 -9.84 -2.05 11.91
C MET A 33 -10.43 -3.38 12.31
N GLU A 34 -9.61 -4.42 12.39
CA GLU A 34 -10.06 -5.79 12.68
C GLU A 34 -11.11 -6.22 11.64
N GLU A 35 -10.83 -5.88 10.37
CA GLU A 35 -11.73 -6.16 9.28
C GLU A 35 -11.12 -7.12 8.28
N VAL A 36 -11.95 -7.89 7.61
CA VAL A 36 -11.52 -8.78 6.54
C VAL A 36 -12.54 -8.73 5.42
N VAL A 37 -12.06 -8.80 4.18
CA VAL A 37 -12.93 -8.98 3.02
C VAL A 37 -12.38 -10.18 2.25
N ARG A 38 -13.27 -11.01 1.73
CA ARG A 38 -12.90 -12.26 1.08
C ARG A 38 -13.32 -12.23 -0.37
N THR A 39 -12.57 -12.90 -1.20
CA THR A 39 -12.70 -13.07 -2.64
C THR A 39 -12.26 -11.83 -3.40
N SER A 40 -11.67 -12.07 -4.54
CA SER A 40 -11.20 -10.96 -5.39
C SER A 40 -12.38 -10.10 -5.83
N LYS A 41 -13.55 -10.70 -6.02
CA LYS A 41 -14.71 -9.95 -6.45
C LYS A 41 -15.16 -8.96 -5.38
N LEU A 42 -15.23 -9.38 -4.11
CA LEU A 42 -15.63 -8.46 -3.04
C LEU A 42 -14.57 -7.40 -2.78
N ILE A 43 -13.29 -7.75 -2.95
CA ILE A 43 -12.23 -6.75 -2.83
C ILE A 43 -12.43 -5.66 -3.90
N ALA A 44 -12.74 -6.06 -5.13
CA ALA A 44 -12.99 -5.08 -6.18
C ALA A 44 -14.21 -4.21 -5.86
N ASP A 45 -15.25 -4.81 -5.30
CA ASP A 45 -16.46 -4.07 -4.92
C ASP A 45 -16.14 -3.03 -3.84
N VAL A 46 -15.35 -3.41 -2.84
CA VAL A 46 -14.98 -2.48 -1.77
C VAL A 46 -14.15 -1.35 -2.36
N GLU A 47 -13.18 -1.67 -3.21
CA GLU A 47 -12.35 -0.62 -3.81
C GLU A 47 -13.16 0.34 -4.67
N GLY A 48 -14.18 -0.18 -5.35
CA GLY A 48 -15.04 0.66 -6.16
C GLY A 48 -15.86 1.66 -5.36
N ASN A 49 -15.97 1.44 -4.06
CA ASN A 49 -16.70 2.34 -3.17
C ASN A 49 -15.81 3.22 -2.33
N PHE A 50 -14.51 3.11 -2.47
CA PHE A 50 -13.60 3.99 -1.75
C PHE A 50 -13.62 5.38 -2.39
N PRO A 51 -13.32 6.41 -1.63
CA PRO A 51 -13.13 7.74 -2.24
C PRO A 51 -12.02 7.69 -3.27
N GLU A 52 -12.06 8.62 -4.20
CA GLU A 52 -10.96 8.74 -5.14
C GLU A 52 -9.69 9.06 -4.40
N LEU A 53 -8.59 8.48 -4.87
CA LEU A 53 -7.29 8.77 -4.28
C LEU A 53 -6.24 8.74 -5.38
N THR A 54 -5.15 9.43 -5.13
CA THR A 54 -3.93 9.26 -5.92
C THR A 54 -2.98 8.41 -5.11
N LEU A 55 -2.22 7.56 -5.76
CA LEU A 55 -1.26 6.73 -5.05
C LEU A 55 0.06 6.64 -5.82
N GLU A 56 1.11 6.41 -5.06
CA GLU A 56 2.45 6.17 -5.61
C GLU A 56 2.99 4.93 -4.95
N VAL A 57 3.51 4.02 -5.75
CA VAL A 57 4.12 2.80 -5.24
C VAL A 57 5.60 3.08 -5.00
N GLY A 58 6.06 2.77 -3.80
CA GLY A 58 7.46 2.92 -3.43
C GLY A 58 8.22 1.62 -3.62
N ARG A 59 8.85 1.12 -2.56
CA ARG A 59 9.67 -0.09 -2.67
C ARG A 59 8.79 -1.33 -2.68
N ARG A 60 9.15 -2.27 -3.53
CA ARG A 60 8.56 -3.61 -3.50
C ARG A 60 9.69 -4.57 -3.13
N LEU A 61 9.50 -5.29 -2.05
CA LEU A 61 10.46 -6.30 -1.60
C LEU A 61 9.87 -7.65 -1.94
N GLN A 62 10.51 -8.35 -2.87
CA GLN A 62 10.00 -9.61 -3.39
C GLN A 62 10.69 -10.76 -2.70
N LEU A 63 9.92 -11.64 -2.08
CA LEU A 63 10.41 -12.89 -1.51
C LEU A 63 9.85 -14.03 -2.33
N ASP A 64 10.21 -15.26 -2.02
CA ASP A 64 9.73 -16.40 -2.79
C ASP A 64 8.22 -16.55 -2.69
N ASP A 65 7.68 -16.35 -1.51
CA ASP A 65 6.26 -16.56 -1.26
C ASP A 65 5.56 -15.34 -0.72
N ALA A 66 6.15 -14.17 -0.87
CA ALA A 66 5.53 -12.94 -0.38
C ALA A 66 6.08 -11.73 -1.12
N VAL A 67 5.31 -10.65 -1.10
CA VAL A 67 5.79 -9.37 -1.56
C VAL A 67 5.35 -8.33 -0.53
N VAL A 68 6.26 -7.41 -0.20
CA VAL A 68 5.98 -6.33 0.75
C VAL A 68 6.15 -5.02 -0.01
N VAL A 69 5.16 -4.15 0.06
CA VAL A 69 5.15 -2.95 -0.77
C VAL A 69 4.89 -1.74 0.11
N GLU A 70 5.75 -0.72 -0.03
CA GLU A 70 5.51 0.58 0.57
C GLU A 70 4.83 1.45 -0.48
N TRP A 71 3.82 2.19 -0.08
CA TRP A 71 3.13 3.08 -1.01
C TRP A 71 2.49 4.23 -0.24
N THR A 72 2.18 5.29 -0.95
CA THR A 72 1.53 6.45 -0.36
C THR A 72 0.23 6.73 -1.07
N CYS A 73 -0.67 7.40 -0.41
CA CYS A 73 -1.91 7.85 -1.06
C CYS A 73 -2.38 9.16 -0.47
N ASN A 74 -3.20 9.85 -1.27
CA ASN A 74 -3.79 11.12 -0.89
C ASN A 74 -5.23 11.10 -1.40
N TYR A 75 -6.18 11.39 -0.53
CA TYR A 75 -7.60 11.40 -0.88
C TYR A 75 -8.10 12.79 -1.30
N GLY A 76 -7.17 13.72 -1.55
CA GLY A 76 -7.55 15.06 -1.95
C GLY A 76 -7.73 16.02 -0.78
N ASP A 77 -7.41 15.58 0.43
CA ASP A 77 -7.57 16.41 1.62
C ASP A 77 -6.25 17.01 2.10
N GLY A 78 -5.21 16.89 1.31
CA GLY A 78 -3.90 17.43 1.67
C GLY A 78 -3.10 16.57 2.61
N ARG A 79 -3.60 15.39 3.00
CA ARG A 79 -2.90 14.50 3.91
C ARG A 79 -2.30 13.36 3.13
N LEU A 80 -1.03 13.10 3.39
CA LEU A 80 -0.32 12.02 2.72
C LEU A 80 -0.22 10.84 3.68
N TYR A 81 -0.82 9.73 3.30
CA TYR A 81 -0.76 8.51 4.09
C TYR A 81 0.36 7.63 3.59
N ARG A 82 1.12 7.03 4.49
CA ARG A 82 2.22 6.13 4.14
C ARG A 82 1.85 4.73 4.57
N ASN A 83 1.83 3.83 3.62
CA ASN A 83 1.19 2.53 3.80
C ASN A 83 2.13 1.39 3.49
N VAL A 84 1.83 0.23 4.04
CA VAL A 84 2.54 -1.02 3.73
C VAL A 84 1.49 -2.07 3.44
N THR A 85 1.68 -2.78 2.34
CA THR A 85 0.82 -3.90 1.98
C THR A 85 1.69 -5.14 1.85
N ILE A 86 1.27 -6.23 2.47
CA ILE A 86 1.97 -7.51 2.44
C ILE A 86 1.08 -8.48 1.69
N GLY A 87 1.61 -9.09 0.63
CA GLY A 87 0.91 -10.12 -0.12
C GLY A 87 1.60 -11.45 0.07
N GLU A 88 0.86 -12.46 0.51
CA GLU A 88 1.37 -13.83 0.60
C GLU A 88 0.94 -14.54 -0.67
N LEU A 89 1.86 -15.25 -1.30
CA LEU A 89 1.68 -15.75 -2.65
C LEU A 89 1.65 -17.27 -2.70
N GLU A 90 0.86 -17.78 -3.67
CA GLU A 90 0.87 -19.18 -3.98
C GLU A 90 0.68 -19.25 -5.49
N ASP A 91 1.56 -19.93 -6.18
CA ASP A 91 1.53 -20.05 -7.64
C ASP A 91 1.47 -18.67 -8.31
N GLY A 92 2.19 -17.72 -7.77
CA GLY A 92 2.31 -16.39 -8.37
C GLY A 92 1.12 -15.49 -8.15
N LYS A 93 0.15 -15.91 -7.35
CA LYS A 93 -1.04 -15.11 -7.06
C LYS A 93 -1.12 -14.84 -5.56
N ALA A 94 -1.65 -13.69 -5.21
CA ALA A 94 -1.82 -13.36 -3.79
C ALA A 94 -3.00 -14.12 -3.22
N ILE A 95 -2.77 -14.85 -2.14
CA ILE A 95 -3.82 -15.60 -1.45
C ILE A 95 -4.24 -14.91 -0.15
N ARG A 96 -3.37 -14.06 0.38
CA ARG A 96 -3.70 -13.25 1.55
C ARG A 96 -2.99 -11.91 1.43
N VAL A 97 -3.72 -10.85 1.69
CA VAL A 97 -3.20 -9.50 1.61
C VAL A 97 -3.47 -8.82 2.95
N THR A 98 -2.47 -8.15 3.49
CA THR A 98 -2.60 -7.41 4.74
C THR A 98 -2.17 -5.98 4.49
N ASP A 99 -3.02 -5.02 4.82
CA ASP A 99 -2.72 -3.62 4.66
C ASP A 99 -2.58 -2.94 6.01
N TYR A 100 -1.56 -2.13 6.14
CA TYR A 100 -1.42 -1.18 7.24
C TYR A 100 -1.27 0.20 6.64
N TRP A 101 -1.81 1.22 7.31
CA TRP A 101 -1.63 2.58 6.81
C TRP A 101 -1.23 3.48 7.96
N GLY A 102 -0.47 4.52 7.64
CA GLY A 102 0.02 5.47 8.61
C GLY A 102 -0.45 6.87 8.27
N GLU A 103 -1.14 7.50 9.21
CA GLU A 103 -1.50 8.88 9.07
C GLU A 103 -0.30 9.76 9.37
N PRO A 104 -0.17 10.90 8.71
CA PRO A 104 0.93 11.80 9.04
C PRO A 104 0.76 12.32 10.46
N THR A 105 1.83 12.32 11.22
CA THR A 105 1.82 12.80 12.59
C THR A 105 3.09 13.58 12.83
N ASP A 106 3.05 14.48 13.81
CA ASP A 106 4.21 15.27 14.18
C ASP A 106 5.14 14.45 15.07
N THR A 107 6.41 14.79 15.02
CA THR A 107 7.38 14.17 15.92
C THR A 107 7.09 14.63 17.36
N PRO A 108 6.96 13.69 18.29
CA PRO A 108 6.76 14.06 19.69
C PRO A 108 7.89 14.94 20.20
N GLU A 109 7.53 15.92 21.02
CA GLU A 109 8.47 16.92 21.48
C GLU A 109 9.65 16.31 22.23
N TRP A 110 9.39 15.27 23.01
CA TRP A 110 10.42 14.69 23.85
C TRP A 110 11.60 14.12 23.08
N ARG A 111 11.37 13.73 21.81
CA ARG A 111 12.48 13.13 21.06
C ARG A 111 13.03 14.03 19.96
N GLN A 112 12.45 15.22 19.79
CA GLN A 112 12.93 16.13 18.74
C GLN A 112 14.43 16.43 18.84
N PRO A 113 15.00 16.59 20.04
CA PRO A 113 16.43 16.84 20.10
C PRO A 113 17.30 15.68 19.66
N MET A 114 16.75 14.47 19.63
CA MET A 114 17.52 13.27 19.32
C MET A 114 17.29 12.76 17.90
N THR A 115 16.35 13.34 17.17
CA THR A 115 16.04 12.86 15.81
C THR A 115 16.24 14.00 14.83
N ALA A 116 16.38 13.65 13.58
CA ALA A 116 16.53 14.62 12.50
C ALA A 116 15.42 14.38 11.48
N ALA A 117 15.15 15.39 10.67
CA ALA A 117 14.15 15.27 9.63
C ALA A 117 14.59 14.25 8.60
N LEU A 118 13.68 13.38 8.20
CA LEU A 118 13.91 12.47 7.10
C LEU A 118 13.65 13.24 5.82
N ASP A 119 14.60 13.23 4.90
CA ASP A 119 14.48 13.99 3.66
C ASP A 119 13.61 13.21 2.69
N MET A 120 12.33 13.52 2.67
CA MET A 120 11.36 12.82 1.83
C MET A 120 11.06 13.66 0.59
N PRO A 121 10.90 13.01 -0.56
CA PRO A 121 10.45 13.74 -1.74
C PRO A 121 9.09 14.39 -1.51
N GLY A 122 8.91 15.60 -2.04
CA GLY A 122 7.68 16.34 -1.81
C GLY A 122 6.48 15.82 -2.59
N ASP A 123 6.70 14.92 -3.53
CA ASP A 123 5.63 14.37 -4.35
C ASP A 123 5.01 13.11 -3.74
N GLY A 124 5.41 12.73 -2.55
CA GLY A 124 4.84 11.55 -1.89
C GLY A 124 5.55 10.25 -2.19
N THR A 125 6.60 10.28 -2.99
CA THR A 125 7.36 9.06 -3.23
C THR A 125 8.26 8.77 -2.04
N TRP A 126 9.05 7.72 -2.12
CA TRP A 126 9.89 7.28 -1.02
C TRP A 126 11.34 7.62 -1.31
N PRO A 127 12.14 7.87 -0.30
CA PRO A 127 13.56 8.11 -0.53
C PRO A 127 14.21 6.85 -1.05
N ASP A 128 15.25 7.01 -1.85
CA ASP A 128 15.98 5.86 -2.32
C ASP A 128 16.89 5.34 -1.21
N ASN A 129 17.51 4.20 -1.49
CA ASN A 129 18.31 3.56 -0.46
C ASN A 129 19.55 4.37 -0.09
N GLU A 130 20.02 5.21 -0.96
CA GLU A 130 21.19 6.00 -0.65
C GLU A 130 20.91 7.03 0.42
N HIS A 131 19.69 7.55 0.47
CA HIS A 131 19.33 8.51 1.51
C HIS A 131 19.20 7.84 2.86
N LEU A 132 18.86 6.54 2.86
CA LEU A 132 18.67 5.84 4.11
C LEU A 132 19.95 5.19 4.60
N GLY A 133 20.96 5.13 3.75
CA GLY A 133 22.18 4.42 4.08
C GLY A 133 22.01 2.92 3.90
N HIS A 134 22.91 2.19 4.48
CA HIS A 134 22.85 0.75 4.33
C HIS A 134 22.33 0.12 5.58
N TYR A 135 21.54 -0.86 5.42
CA TYR A 135 21.03 -1.60 6.55
C TYR A 135 21.89 -2.80 6.79
#